data_b7712c4aea15e603ed95edff22dfdb13
#
_entry.id   b7712c4aea15e603ed95edff22dfdb13
#
_cell.length_a   1.000
_cell.length_b   1.000
_cell.length_c   1.000
_cell.angle_alpha   90.00
_cell.angle_beta   90.00
_cell.angle_gamma   90.00
#
_symmetry.space_group_name_H-M   'P 1'
#
loop_
_entity.id
_entity.type
_entity.pdbx_description
1 polymer ?
#
loop_
_entity_poly.entity_id
_entity_poly.type
_entity_poly.pdbx_seq_one_letter_code
_entity_poly.pdbx_strand_id
1 'polypeptide(L)'
;LSRRPTTLLALLVAATLFLAGCTALFYKTMRTLGKEKRDILVSRVQDAKKDQEQTKEKLKTTMENFQAITGFQGGSLEKSYKRLNSSYEDAAGQASKLHDKIESIDHVSKDLFNEWQGEINDMKNPRLKARSSVLLRNAKTRQAAYMRAMRKTEDKIAPVLTAFHDQVLFLKHNLNARAIGSLKDTTASIQTNVADLIQSIDDSSAEADNLINTLNQSDNSR
;
A
#
# COMPACT_ATOMS: atom_id res chain seq x y z
N LEU A 1 -27.09 45.51 4.37
CA LEU A 1 -25.71 45.03 4.62
C LEU A 1 -25.40 43.90 3.64
N SER A 2 -24.94 44.31 2.43
CA SER A 2 -24.53 43.38 1.35
C SER A 2 -23.08 42.99 1.58
N ARG A 3 -22.83 41.75 2.05
CA ARG A 3 -21.48 41.19 2.07
C ARG A 3 -21.14 40.67 0.67
N ARG A 4 -20.13 41.31 0.08
CA ARG A 4 -19.68 41.14 -1.31
C ARG A 4 -19.16 39.72 -1.58
N PRO A 5 -19.61 39.01 -2.64
CA PRO A 5 -19.15 37.63 -2.98
C PRO A 5 -17.66 37.56 -3.42
N THR A 6 -17.01 38.69 -3.59
CA THR A 6 -15.60 38.79 -4.00
C THR A 6 -14.59 38.28 -2.95
N THR A 7 -14.94 38.37 -1.66
CA THR A 7 -14.05 37.91 -0.56
C THR A 7 -14.01 36.38 -0.41
N LEU A 8 -15.12 35.69 -0.70
CA LEU A 8 -15.18 34.21 -0.69
C LEU A 8 -14.41 33.63 -1.88
N LEU A 9 -14.47 34.25 -3.05
CA LEU A 9 -13.74 33.81 -4.24
C LEU A 9 -12.22 34.01 -4.06
N ALA A 10 -11.79 35.10 -3.44
CA ALA A 10 -10.39 35.36 -3.14
C ALA A 10 -9.80 34.39 -2.12
N LEU A 11 -10.58 33.93 -1.12
CA LEU A 11 -10.19 32.93 -0.13
C LEU A 11 -10.07 31.52 -0.74
N LEU A 12 -10.94 31.15 -1.69
CA LEU A 12 -10.88 29.88 -2.41
C LEU A 12 -9.67 29.80 -3.34
N VAL A 13 -9.33 30.87 -4.04
CA VAL A 13 -8.15 30.96 -4.91
C VAL A 13 -6.86 30.94 -4.07
N ALA A 14 -6.82 31.57 -2.91
CA ALA A 14 -5.68 31.52 -2.00
C ALA A 14 -5.46 30.12 -1.43
N ALA A 15 -6.51 29.37 -1.09
CA ALA A 15 -6.41 28.01 -0.58
C ALA A 15 -5.85 27.02 -1.62
N THR A 16 -6.22 27.18 -2.90
CA THR A 16 -5.69 26.31 -3.98
C THR A 16 -4.23 26.58 -4.30
N LEU A 17 -3.75 27.81 -4.14
CA LEU A 17 -2.34 28.18 -4.31
C LEU A 17 -1.45 27.65 -3.18
N PHE A 18 -1.97 27.49 -1.96
CA PHE A 18 -1.22 26.90 -0.84
C PHE A 18 -0.97 25.40 -1.00
N LEU A 19 -1.89 24.64 -1.58
CA LEU A 19 -1.72 23.20 -1.81
C LEU A 19 -0.68 22.88 -2.89
N ALA A 20 -0.61 23.67 -3.95
CA ALA A 20 0.40 23.52 -5.01
C ALA A 20 1.82 23.90 -4.54
N GLY A 21 1.94 24.84 -3.60
CA GLY A 21 3.22 25.29 -3.05
C GLY A 21 3.92 24.28 -2.16
N CYS A 22 3.17 23.43 -1.43
CA CYS A 22 3.74 22.47 -0.48
C CYS A 22 4.53 21.36 -1.16
N THR A 23 4.08 20.85 -2.32
CA THR A 23 4.79 19.80 -3.05
C THR A 23 6.08 20.31 -3.70
N ALA A 24 6.04 21.46 -4.33
CA ALA A 24 7.23 22.07 -4.93
C ALA A 24 8.29 22.42 -3.87
N LEU A 25 7.86 22.92 -2.71
CA LEU A 25 8.75 23.22 -1.58
C LEU A 25 9.37 21.96 -0.99
N PHE A 26 8.57 20.88 -0.85
CA PHE A 26 9.06 19.57 -0.38
C PHE A 26 10.17 19.03 -1.28
N TYR A 27 9.97 18.99 -2.59
CA TYR A 27 11.00 18.50 -3.52
C TYR A 27 12.23 19.42 -3.59
N LYS A 28 12.05 20.74 -3.48
CA LYS A 28 13.16 21.69 -3.40
C LYS A 28 14.00 21.44 -2.14
N THR A 29 13.38 21.19 -1.00
CA THR A 29 14.07 20.89 0.25
C THR A 29 14.78 19.52 0.17
N MET A 30 14.16 18.50 -0.43
CA MET A 30 14.76 17.18 -0.61
C MET A 30 15.95 17.23 -1.59
N ARG A 31 15.88 18.02 -2.65
CA ARG A 31 17.02 18.23 -3.57
C ARG A 31 18.19 18.92 -2.86
N THR A 32 17.93 19.87 -1.95
CA THR A 32 18.97 20.51 -1.11
C THR A 32 19.61 19.51 -0.13
N LEU A 33 18.88 18.44 0.25
CA LEU A 33 19.38 17.33 1.06
C LEU A 33 20.02 16.20 0.23
N GLY A 34 20.22 16.39 -1.08
CA GLY A 34 20.85 15.41 -1.97
C GLY A 34 19.97 14.20 -2.35
N LYS A 35 18.64 14.29 -2.14
CA LYS A 35 17.71 13.22 -2.55
C LYS A 35 16.98 13.60 -3.82
N GLU A 36 17.22 12.85 -4.89
CA GLU A 36 16.47 12.96 -6.14
C GLU A 36 15.08 12.28 -6.02
N LYS A 37 14.13 12.67 -6.89
CA LYS A 37 12.78 12.05 -6.92
C LYS A 37 12.81 10.54 -7.12
N ARG A 38 13.83 10.02 -7.81
CA ARG A 38 14.07 8.59 -7.97
C ARG A 38 14.35 7.92 -6.64
N ASP A 39 15.24 8.47 -5.82
CA ASP A 39 15.57 7.91 -4.51
C ASP A 39 14.36 7.93 -3.57
N ILE A 40 13.54 8.99 -3.68
CA ILE A 40 12.28 9.10 -2.95
C ILE A 40 11.32 7.99 -3.39
N LEU A 41 11.19 7.75 -4.71
CA LEU A 41 10.33 6.69 -5.23
C LEU A 41 10.82 5.31 -4.77
N VAL A 42 12.12 5.03 -4.91
CA VAL A 42 12.72 3.75 -4.45
C VAL A 42 12.46 3.54 -2.95
N SER A 43 12.70 4.56 -2.12
CA SER A 43 12.44 4.48 -0.68
C SER A 43 10.97 4.19 -0.38
N ARG A 44 10.02 4.85 -1.07
CA ARG A 44 8.58 4.61 -0.85
C ARG A 44 8.13 3.22 -1.29
N VAL A 45 8.70 2.70 -2.38
CA VAL A 45 8.44 1.32 -2.84
C VAL A 45 8.99 0.31 -1.82
N GLN A 46 10.19 0.53 -1.28
CA GLN A 46 10.76 -0.31 -0.22
C GLN A 46 9.94 -0.27 1.06
N ASP A 47 9.48 0.90 1.49
CA ASP A 47 8.62 1.06 2.66
C ASP A 47 7.27 0.35 2.47
N ALA A 48 6.66 0.48 1.29
CA ALA A 48 5.41 -0.21 0.98
C ALA A 48 5.58 -1.74 0.95
N LYS A 49 6.69 -2.25 0.39
CA LYS A 49 7.04 -3.68 0.43
C LYS A 49 7.19 -4.19 1.87
N LYS A 50 7.85 -3.42 2.73
CA LYS A 50 7.98 -3.76 4.16
C LYS A 50 6.62 -3.78 4.87
N ASP A 51 5.76 -2.80 4.60
CA ASP A 51 4.41 -2.75 5.18
C ASP A 51 3.55 -3.92 4.69
N GLN A 52 3.68 -4.34 3.43
CA GLN A 52 3.02 -5.53 2.89
C GLN A 52 3.50 -6.82 3.57
N GLU A 53 4.80 -6.97 3.80
CA GLU A 53 5.34 -8.14 4.53
C GLU A 53 4.82 -8.18 5.97
N GLN A 54 4.76 -7.03 6.64
CA GLN A 54 4.15 -6.94 7.98
C GLN A 54 2.66 -7.30 7.96
N THR A 55 1.92 -6.87 6.94
CA THR A 55 0.50 -7.23 6.75
C THR A 55 0.36 -8.75 6.59
N LYS A 56 1.21 -9.38 5.77
CA LYS A 56 1.24 -10.84 5.58
C LYS A 56 1.45 -11.58 6.89
N GLU A 57 2.41 -11.17 7.71
CA GLU A 57 2.67 -11.80 9.01
C GLU A 57 1.51 -11.59 10.01
N LYS A 58 0.89 -10.42 10.01
CA LYS A 58 -0.29 -10.16 10.86
C LYS A 58 -1.49 -11.02 10.43
N LEU A 59 -1.72 -11.20 9.12
CA LEU A 59 -2.78 -12.07 8.60
C LEU A 59 -2.55 -13.54 8.95
N LYS A 60 -1.30 -14.03 8.85
CA LYS A 60 -0.94 -15.39 9.28
C LYS A 60 -1.24 -15.59 10.76
N THR A 61 -0.76 -14.68 11.62
CA THR A 61 -1.02 -14.72 13.06
C THR A 61 -2.51 -14.70 13.38
N THR A 62 -3.30 -13.89 12.66
CA THR A 62 -4.75 -13.85 12.83
C THR A 62 -5.40 -15.15 12.44
N MET A 63 -4.95 -15.78 11.34
CA MET A 63 -5.44 -17.10 10.90
C MET A 63 -5.08 -18.19 11.89
N GLU A 64 -3.86 -18.21 12.43
CA GLU A 64 -3.42 -19.15 13.46
C GLU A 64 -4.27 -19.02 14.74
N ASN A 65 -4.52 -17.81 15.20
CA ASN A 65 -5.39 -17.55 16.36
C ASN A 65 -6.84 -17.96 16.09
N PHE A 66 -7.34 -17.80 14.87
CA PHE A 66 -8.66 -18.27 14.48
C PHE A 66 -8.74 -19.79 14.46
N GLN A 67 -7.75 -20.48 13.90
CA GLN A 67 -7.65 -21.94 13.92
C GLN A 67 -7.52 -22.48 15.34
N ALA A 68 -6.79 -21.82 16.23
CA ALA A 68 -6.69 -22.20 17.63
C ALA A 68 -8.04 -22.14 18.37
N ILE A 69 -8.95 -21.25 17.97
CA ILE A 69 -10.32 -21.19 18.53
C ILE A 69 -11.17 -22.30 17.93
N THR A 70 -11.14 -22.52 16.62
CA THR A 70 -11.96 -23.56 15.97
C THR A 70 -11.52 -24.98 16.34
N GLY A 71 -10.25 -25.18 16.71
CA GLY A 71 -9.69 -26.42 17.25
C GLY A 71 -9.65 -26.51 18.78
N PHE A 72 -10.36 -25.62 19.48
CA PHE A 72 -10.30 -25.51 20.95
C PHE A 72 -10.70 -26.81 21.64
N GLN A 73 -9.81 -27.35 22.47
CA GLN A 73 -10.02 -28.59 23.22
C GLN A 73 -9.94 -28.42 24.75
N GLY A 74 -9.73 -27.20 25.22
CA GLY A 74 -9.67 -26.90 26.67
C GLY A 74 -8.84 -25.63 26.98
N GLY A 75 -8.96 -25.16 28.21
CA GLY A 75 -8.33 -23.93 28.68
C GLY A 75 -9.29 -22.74 28.72
N SER A 76 -8.76 -21.51 28.59
CA SER A 76 -9.57 -20.29 28.62
C SER A 76 -9.95 -19.84 27.21
N LEU A 77 -11.20 -20.06 26.83
CA LEU A 77 -11.75 -19.59 25.55
C LEU A 77 -11.71 -18.06 25.45
N GLU A 78 -11.94 -17.38 26.57
CA GLU A 78 -11.85 -15.92 26.64
C GLU A 78 -10.42 -15.40 26.29
N LYS A 79 -9.36 -16.09 26.75
CA LYS A 79 -8.00 -15.73 26.38
C LYS A 79 -7.75 -15.94 24.88
N SER A 80 -8.27 -17.03 24.30
CA SER A 80 -8.16 -17.30 22.88
C SER A 80 -8.90 -16.26 22.04
N TYR A 81 -10.10 -15.88 22.45
CA TYR A 81 -10.86 -14.78 21.84
C TYR A 81 -10.08 -13.45 21.90
N LYS A 82 -9.55 -13.07 23.06
CA LYS A 82 -8.78 -11.83 23.19
C LYS A 82 -7.55 -11.81 22.28
N ARG A 83 -6.86 -12.94 22.11
CA ARG A 83 -5.74 -13.05 21.16
C ARG A 83 -6.18 -12.88 19.71
N LEU A 84 -7.28 -13.53 19.32
CA LEU A 84 -7.83 -13.38 17.97
C LEU A 84 -8.26 -11.93 17.70
N ASN A 85 -9.00 -11.31 18.61
CA ASN A 85 -9.44 -9.93 18.47
C ASN A 85 -8.24 -8.98 18.33
N SER A 86 -7.22 -9.10 19.20
CA SER A 86 -6.02 -8.27 19.12
C SER A 86 -5.25 -8.47 17.81
N SER A 87 -5.08 -9.72 17.35
CA SER A 87 -4.38 -9.98 16.10
C SER A 87 -5.17 -9.47 14.88
N TYR A 88 -6.50 -9.55 14.90
CA TYR A 88 -7.35 -8.95 13.88
C TYR A 88 -7.21 -7.42 13.85
N GLU A 89 -7.29 -6.73 15.00
CA GLU A 89 -7.11 -5.28 15.08
C GLU A 89 -5.74 -4.85 14.56
N ASP A 90 -4.69 -5.58 14.90
CA ASP A 90 -3.33 -5.38 14.40
C ASP A 90 -3.26 -5.53 12.88
N ALA A 91 -3.88 -6.58 12.31
CA ALA A 91 -3.90 -6.81 10.87
C ALA A 91 -4.68 -5.70 10.14
N ALA A 92 -5.85 -5.30 10.67
CA ALA A 92 -6.66 -4.22 10.12
C ALA A 92 -5.92 -2.88 10.16
N GLY A 93 -5.27 -2.56 11.28
CA GLY A 93 -4.48 -1.33 11.42
C GLY A 93 -3.27 -1.28 10.49
N GLN A 94 -2.63 -2.42 10.21
CA GLN A 94 -1.52 -2.47 9.26
C GLN A 94 -2.01 -2.37 7.81
N ALA A 95 -3.11 -3.03 7.49
CA ALA A 95 -3.70 -3.03 6.15
C ALA A 95 -4.23 -1.64 5.74
N SER A 96 -4.76 -0.86 6.67
CA SER A 96 -5.28 0.49 6.39
C SER A 96 -4.22 1.45 5.81
N LYS A 97 -2.93 1.20 6.07
CA LYS A 97 -1.83 2.02 5.56
C LYS A 97 -1.55 1.82 4.07
N LEU A 98 -2.05 0.72 3.48
CA LEU A 98 -1.71 0.36 2.11
C LEU A 98 -2.25 1.37 1.10
N HIS A 99 -3.46 1.87 1.29
CA HIS A 99 -4.07 2.87 0.42
C HIS A 99 -3.20 4.12 0.30
N ASP A 100 -2.79 4.69 1.43
CA ASP A 100 -1.93 5.88 1.47
C ASP A 100 -0.58 5.66 0.77
N LYS A 101 -0.03 4.43 0.89
CA LYS A 101 1.22 4.07 0.20
C LYS A 101 1.03 4.02 -1.32
N ILE A 102 -0.08 3.45 -1.80
CA ILE A 102 -0.43 3.41 -3.23
C ILE A 102 -0.50 4.82 -3.80
N GLU A 103 -1.28 5.70 -3.19
CA GLU A 103 -1.44 7.09 -3.64
C GLU A 103 -0.10 7.86 -3.58
N SER A 104 0.67 7.66 -2.52
CA SER A 104 1.98 8.28 -2.36
C SER A 104 2.98 7.87 -3.44
N ILE A 105 3.03 6.59 -3.80
CA ILE A 105 3.91 6.06 -4.86
C ILE A 105 3.45 6.56 -6.22
N ASP A 106 2.16 6.55 -6.50
CA ASP A 106 1.60 7.05 -7.77
C ASP A 106 1.94 8.52 -8.00
N HIS A 107 1.78 9.36 -6.97
CA HIS A 107 2.11 10.77 -7.03
C HIS A 107 3.59 11.02 -7.35
N VAL A 108 4.51 10.40 -6.59
CA VAL A 108 5.95 10.58 -6.80
C VAL A 108 6.39 10.02 -8.16
N SER A 109 5.79 8.91 -8.60
CA SER A 109 6.08 8.35 -9.92
C SER A 109 5.72 9.31 -11.05
N LYS A 110 4.54 9.94 -10.97
CA LYS A 110 4.09 10.93 -11.95
C LYS A 110 5.03 12.13 -12.01
N ASP A 111 5.43 12.63 -10.84
CA ASP A 111 6.35 13.77 -10.76
C ASP A 111 7.74 13.44 -11.33
N LEU A 112 8.28 12.26 -11.00
CA LEU A 112 9.55 11.78 -11.55
C LEU A 112 9.49 11.65 -13.08
N PHE A 113 8.44 11.02 -13.59
CA PHE A 113 8.34 10.76 -15.02
C PHE A 113 8.09 12.01 -15.84
N ASN A 114 7.39 12.99 -15.30
CA ASN A 114 7.18 14.30 -15.94
C ASN A 114 8.51 15.08 -16.01
N GLU A 115 9.27 15.11 -14.91
CA GLU A 115 10.59 15.75 -14.89
C GLU A 115 11.54 15.07 -15.87
N TRP A 116 11.64 13.74 -15.86
CA TRP A 116 12.48 12.98 -16.77
C TRP A 116 12.11 13.18 -18.24
N GLN A 117 10.81 13.26 -18.56
CA GLN A 117 10.35 13.57 -19.92
C GLN A 117 10.76 14.99 -20.34
N GLY A 118 10.71 15.98 -19.44
CA GLY A 118 11.21 17.35 -19.68
C GLY A 118 12.70 17.35 -20.00
N GLU A 119 13.51 16.67 -19.18
CA GLU A 119 14.96 16.53 -19.40
C GLU A 119 15.28 15.87 -20.76
N ILE A 120 14.53 14.82 -21.13
CA ILE A 120 14.67 14.18 -22.44
C ILE A 120 14.40 15.15 -23.57
N ASN A 121 13.39 16.01 -23.44
CA ASN A 121 13.06 17.00 -24.47
C ASN A 121 14.19 18.01 -24.69
N ASP A 122 14.88 18.39 -23.63
CA ASP A 122 16.00 19.35 -23.63
C ASP A 122 17.32 18.73 -24.12
N MET A 123 17.44 17.40 -24.18
CA MET A 123 18.64 16.74 -24.66
C MET A 123 18.94 17.05 -26.13
N LYS A 124 20.15 17.52 -26.41
CA LYS A 124 20.63 17.84 -27.77
C LYS A 124 21.29 16.63 -28.46
N ASN A 125 21.85 15.68 -27.71
CA ASN A 125 22.49 14.49 -28.28
C ASN A 125 21.40 13.44 -28.62
N PRO A 126 21.21 13.08 -29.92
CA PRO A 126 20.17 12.15 -30.35
C PRO A 126 20.27 10.76 -29.74
N ARG A 127 21.51 10.26 -29.56
CA ARG A 127 21.75 8.92 -28.99
C ARG A 127 21.39 8.86 -27.53
N LEU A 128 21.77 9.88 -26.73
CA LEU A 128 21.38 9.98 -25.32
C LEU A 128 19.88 10.16 -25.16
N LYS A 129 19.26 11.00 -26.00
CA LYS A 129 17.82 11.21 -26.04
C LYS A 129 17.06 9.90 -26.30
N ALA A 130 17.46 9.14 -27.32
CA ALA A 130 16.86 7.85 -27.64
C ALA A 130 17.02 6.83 -26.49
N ARG A 131 18.23 6.73 -25.92
CA ARG A 131 18.51 5.85 -24.78
C ARG A 131 17.66 6.20 -23.55
N SER A 132 17.64 7.48 -23.15
CA SER A 132 16.86 7.95 -22.01
C SER A 132 15.35 7.72 -22.22
N SER A 133 14.84 7.90 -23.44
CA SER A 133 13.45 7.59 -23.79
C SER A 133 13.09 6.11 -23.62
N VAL A 134 14.01 5.19 -23.92
CA VAL A 134 13.82 3.76 -23.67
C VAL A 134 13.77 3.46 -22.17
N LEU A 135 14.70 4.02 -21.41
CA LEU A 135 14.77 3.84 -19.95
C LEU A 135 13.48 4.36 -19.26
N LEU A 136 13.01 5.53 -19.66
CA LEU A 136 11.75 6.10 -19.14
C LEU A 136 10.55 5.20 -19.46
N ARG A 137 10.44 4.68 -20.70
CA ARG A 137 9.35 3.75 -21.05
C ARG A 137 9.39 2.49 -20.19
N ASN A 138 10.58 1.91 -20.00
CA ASN A 138 10.74 0.73 -19.16
C ASN A 138 10.34 1.00 -17.71
N ALA A 139 10.77 2.13 -17.14
CA ALA A 139 10.40 2.54 -15.79
C ALA A 139 8.88 2.72 -15.65
N LYS A 140 8.21 3.39 -16.60
CA LYS A 140 6.74 3.54 -16.64
C LYS A 140 6.03 2.19 -16.71
N THR A 141 6.51 1.26 -17.53
CA THR A 141 5.94 -0.08 -17.66
C THR A 141 6.05 -0.87 -16.35
N ARG A 142 7.20 -0.84 -15.68
CA ARG A 142 7.41 -1.51 -14.40
C ARG A 142 6.59 -0.88 -13.27
N GLN A 143 6.54 0.44 -13.22
CA GLN A 143 5.69 1.16 -12.26
C GLN A 143 4.21 0.78 -12.45
N ALA A 144 3.71 0.75 -13.68
CA ALA A 144 2.34 0.36 -13.95
C ALA A 144 2.03 -1.10 -13.57
N ALA A 145 2.98 -2.03 -13.75
CA ALA A 145 2.86 -3.41 -13.30
C ALA A 145 2.77 -3.50 -11.77
N TYR A 146 3.68 -2.84 -11.08
CA TYR A 146 3.69 -2.76 -9.62
C TYR A 146 2.40 -2.15 -9.06
N MET A 147 1.92 -1.02 -9.60
CA MET A 147 0.68 -0.39 -9.16
C MET A 147 -0.55 -1.29 -9.34
N ARG A 148 -0.61 -2.05 -10.45
CA ARG A 148 -1.69 -3.04 -10.63
C ARG A 148 -1.62 -4.15 -9.58
N ALA A 149 -0.43 -4.66 -9.29
CA ALA A 149 -0.25 -5.69 -8.26
C ALA A 149 -0.65 -5.17 -6.87
N MET A 150 -0.26 -3.95 -6.51
CA MET A 150 -0.65 -3.30 -5.26
C MET A 150 -2.17 -3.13 -5.13
N ARG A 151 -2.83 -2.61 -6.17
CA ARG A 151 -4.30 -2.43 -6.17
C ARG A 151 -5.04 -3.78 -6.08
N LYS A 152 -4.55 -4.81 -6.79
CA LYS A 152 -5.09 -6.17 -6.66
C LYS A 152 -4.97 -6.72 -5.24
N THR A 153 -3.87 -6.41 -4.55
CA THR A 153 -3.67 -6.78 -3.14
C THR A 153 -4.65 -6.00 -2.25
N GLU A 154 -4.80 -4.70 -2.45
CA GLU A 154 -5.74 -3.84 -1.73
C GLU A 154 -7.19 -4.36 -1.84
N ASP A 155 -7.62 -4.69 -3.06
CA ASP A 155 -8.96 -5.22 -3.34
C ASP A 155 -9.27 -6.53 -2.59
N LYS A 156 -8.24 -7.34 -2.31
CA LYS A 156 -8.38 -8.61 -1.59
C LYS A 156 -8.35 -8.45 -0.06
N ILE A 157 -7.83 -7.36 0.47
CA ILE A 157 -7.70 -7.14 1.92
C ILE A 157 -9.08 -6.99 2.56
N ALA A 158 -9.95 -6.15 2.00
CA ALA A 158 -11.24 -5.84 2.60
C ALA A 158 -12.12 -7.09 2.82
N PRO A 159 -12.30 -8.02 1.84
CA PRO A 159 -13.07 -9.24 2.06
C PRO A 159 -12.49 -10.13 3.17
N VAL A 160 -11.16 -10.25 3.23
CA VAL A 160 -10.49 -11.06 4.27
C VAL A 160 -10.69 -10.47 5.66
N LEU A 161 -10.51 -9.16 5.80
CA LEU A 161 -10.73 -8.48 7.08
C LEU A 161 -12.18 -8.52 7.51
N THR A 162 -13.12 -8.36 6.58
CA THR A 162 -14.56 -8.49 6.86
C THR A 162 -14.88 -9.89 7.38
N ALA A 163 -14.35 -10.94 6.74
CA ALA A 163 -14.57 -12.30 7.18
C ALA A 163 -14.04 -12.55 8.61
N PHE A 164 -12.86 -12.05 8.95
CA PHE A 164 -12.35 -12.13 10.33
C PHE A 164 -13.18 -11.30 11.31
N HIS A 165 -13.57 -10.09 10.93
CA HIS A 165 -14.39 -9.21 11.75
C HIS A 165 -15.71 -9.86 12.17
N ASP A 166 -16.42 -10.47 11.22
CA ASP A 166 -17.68 -11.15 11.48
C ASP A 166 -17.50 -12.29 12.49
N GLN A 167 -16.40 -13.05 12.39
CA GLN A 167 -16.10 -14.13 13.34
C GLN A 167 -15.75 -13.58 14.72
N VAL A 168 -15.00 -12.50 14.80
CA VAL A 168 -14.66 -11.80 16.05
C VAL A 168 -15.95 -11.27 16.73
N LEU A 169 -16.83 -10.61 15.98
CA LEU A 169 -18.11 -10.11 16.50
C LEU A 169 -19.01 -11.24 16.97
N PHE A 170 -19.12 -12.32 16.21
CA PHE A 170 -19.92 -13.47 16.61
C PHE A 170 -19.39 -14.08 17.91
N LEU A 171 -18.09 -14.28 18.03
CA LEU A 171 -17.46 -14.82 19.24
C LEU A 171 -17.59 -13.90 20.45
N LYS A 172 -17.58 -12.58 20.25
CA LYS A 172 -17.71 -11.59 21.33
C LYS A 172 -18.91 -11.87 22.24
N HIS A 173 -20.00 -12.36 21.65
CA HIS A 173 -21.26 -12.63 22.37
C HIS A 173 -21.57 -14.11 22.54
N ASN A 174 -20.80 -15.01 21.94
CA ASN A 174 -21.08 -16.44 21.85
C ASN A 174 -19.87 -17.31 22.19
N LEU A 175 -19.25 -17.10 23.36
CA LEU A 175 -18.08 -17.87 23.80
C LEU A 175 -18.49 -19.23 24.39
N ASN A 176 -18.96 -20.16 23.54
CA ASN A 176 -19.39 -21.50 23.94
C ASN A 176 -19.08 -22.55 22.86
N ALA A 177 -19.15 -23.84 23.23
CA ALA A 177 -18.81 -24.94 22.35
C ALA A 177 -19.63 -25.01 21.04
N ARG A 178 -20.91 -24.60 21.09
CA ARG A 178 -21.79 -24.58 19.91
C ARG A 178 -21.33 -23.52 18.91
N ALA A 179 -20.99 -22.33 19.40
CA ALA A 179 -20.45 -21.25 18.57
C ALA A 179 -19.15 -21.65 17.88
N ILE A 180 -18.23 -22.31 18.61
CA ILE A 180 -16.98 -22.83 18.03
C ILE A 180 -17.27 -23.85 16.93
N GLY A 181 -18.25 -24.73 17.14
CA GLY A 181 -18.65 -25.72 16.13
C GLY A 181 -19.09 -25.06 14.82
N SER A 182 -19.86 -23.98 14.87
CA SER A 182 -20.32 -23.26 13.67
C SER A 182 -19.21 -22.52 12.91
N LEU A 183 -18.09 -22.16 13.58
CA LEU A 183 -16.97 -21.52 12.91
C LEU A 183 -16.18 -22.46 12.00
N LYS A 184 -16.25 -23.78 12.23
CA LYS A 184 -15.52 -24.78 11.45
C LYS A 184 -15.93 -24.74 9.97
N ASP A 185 -17.17 -24.47 9.68
CA ASP A 185 -17.71 -24.44 8.32
C ASP A 185 -17.11 -23.27 7.49
N THR A 186 -16.75 -22.17 8.15
CA THR A 186 -16.17 -20.99 7.50
C THR A 186 -14.64 -20.99 7.47
N THR A 187 -13.99 -21.85 8.27
CA THR A 187 -12.53 -21.85 8.42
C THR A 187 -11.81 -22.11 7.10
N ALA A 188 -12.25 -23.10 6.31
CA ALA A 188 -11.61 -23.45 5.04
C ALA A 188 -11.70 -22.29 4.02
N SER A 189 -12.84 -21.61 3.96
CA SER A 189 -13.03 -20.44 3.07
C SER A 189 -12.14 -19.28 3.47
N ILE A 190 -12.08 -18.93 4.76
CA ILE A 190 -11.22 -17.87 5.27
C ILE A 190 -9.75 -18.21 5.01
N GLN A 191 -9.35 -19.46 5.26
CA GLN A 191 -7.97 -19.91 5.00
C GLN A 191 -7.58 -19.78 3.52
N THR A 192 -8.48 -20.14 2.60
CA THR A 192 -8.25 -19.97 1.16
C THR A 192 -8.09 -18.49 0.81
N ASN A 193 -8.98 -17.63 1.28
CA ASN A 193 -8.94 -16.20 1.01
C ASN A 193 -7.65 -15.53 1.57
N VAL A 194 -7.22 -15.96 2.76
CA VAL A 194 -5.94 -15.51 3.36
C VAL A 194 -4.75 -15.98 2.51
N ALA A 195 -4.73 -17.24 2.06
CA ALA A 195 -3.67 -17.74 1.19
C ALA A 195 -3.60 -16.99 -0.13
N ASP A 196 -4.74 -16.72 -0.76
CA ASP A 196 -4.84 -15.96 -2.01
C ASP A 196 -4.39 -14.48 -1.84
N LEU A 197 -4.65 -13.91 -0.67
CA LEU A 197 -4.18 -12.56 -0.35
C LEU A 197 -2.66 -12.56 -0.12
N ILE A 198 -2.12 -13.53 0.61
CA ILE A 198 -0.68 -13.70 0.82
C ILE A 198 0.04 -13.85 -0.52
N GLN A 199 -0.47 -14.68 -1.43
CA GLN A 199 0.09 -14.81 -2.78
C GLN A 199 0.09 -13.47 -3.53
N SER A 200 -0.98 -12.67 -3.41
CA SER A 200 -1.04 -11.35 -4.05
C SER A 200 -0.02 -10.36 -3.46
N ILE A 201 0.27 -10.46 -2.15
CA ILE A 201 1.33 -9.68 -1.50
C ILE A 201 2.70 -10.09 -2.05
N ASP A 202 2.97 -11.39 -2.18
CA ASP A 202 4.23 -11.89 -2.71
C ASP A 202 4.44 -11.49 -4.19
N ASP A 203 3.39 -11.56 -5.01
CA ASP A 203 3.39 -11.08 -6.40
C ASP A 203 3.71 -9.57 -6.46
N SER A 204 3.07 -8.78 -5.60
CA SER A 204 3.32 -7.33 -5.50
C SER A 204 4.74 -7.01 -5.05
N SER A 205 5.29 -7.78 -4.10
CA SER A 205 6.67 -7.64 -3.64
C SER A 205 7.68 -7.94 -4.75
N ALA A 206 7.41 -8.93 -5.60
CA ALA A 206 8.26 -9.23 -6.76
C ALA A 206 8.23 -8.08 -7.79
N GLU A 207 7.06 -7.48 -8.06
CA GLU A 207 6.96 -6.32 -8.94
C GLU A 207 7.64 -5.07 -8.35
N ALA A 208 7.65 -4.92 -7.01
CA ALA A 208 8.43 -3.88 -6.34
C ALA A 208 9.92 -4.02 -6.62
N ASP A 209 10.48 -5.23 -6.49
CA ASP A 209 11.88 -5.50 -6.79
C ASP A 209 12.21 -5.23 -8.26
N ASN A 210 11.34 -5.61 -9.20
CA ASN A 210 11.48 -5.32 -10.62
C ASN A 210 11.54 -3.82 -10.91
N LEU A 211 10.69 -3.03 -10.24
CA LEU A 211 10.67 -1.57 -10.37
C LEU A 211 11.95 -0.95 -9.80
N ILE A 212 12.35 -1.32 -8.58
CA ILE A 212 13.55 -0.83 -7.92
C ILE A 212 14.79 -1.11 -8.79
N ASN A 213 14.92 -2.35 -9.29
CA ASN A 213 16.05 -2.73 -10.16
C ASN A 213 16.08 -1.91 -11.46
N THR A 214 14.92 -1.65 -12.06
CA THR A 214 14.82 -0.83 -13.27
C THR A 214 15.23 0.62 -13.02
N LEU A 215 14.82 1.20 -11.88
CA LEU A 215 15.19 2.56 -11.49
C LEU A 215 16.70 2.68 -11.20
N ASN A 216 17.29 1.70 -10.53
CA ASN A 216 18.72 1.68 -10.21
C ASN A 216 19.60 1.47 -11.47
N GLN A 217 19.18 0.62 -12.42
CA GLN A 217 19.88 0.44 -13.68
C GLN A 217 19.92 1.71 -14.52
N SER A 218 18.87 2.52 -14.46
CA SER A 218 18.81 3.80 -15.16
C SER A 218 19.81 4.82 -14.59
N ASP A 219 20.25 4.65 -13.36
CA ASP A 219 21.25 5.50 -12.70
C ASP A 219 22.68 5.13 -13.14
N ASN A 220 23.01 3.85 -13.14
CA ASN A 220 24.33 3.35 -13.58
C ASN A 220 24.60 3.55 -15.08
N SER A 221 23.63 4.09 -15.81
CA SER A 221 23.69 4.31 -17.26
C SER A 221 23.95 5.77 -17.66
N ARG A 222 24.06 6.67 -16.67
CA ARG A 222 24.42 8.09 -16.85
C ARG A 222 25.91 8.27 -16.72
#